data_fa493f4b68577297d55b34632496e1ef
#
_entry.id   fa493f4b68577297d55b34632496e1ef
#
_cell.length_a   1.000
_cell.length_b   1.000
_cell.length_c   1.000
_cell.angle_alpha   90.00
_cell.angle_beta   90.00
_cell.angle_gamma   90.00
#
_symmetry.space_group_name_H-M   'P 1'
#
loop_
_entity.id
_entity.type
_entity.pdbx_description
1 polymer ?
#
loop_
_entity_poly.entity_id
_entity_poly.type
_entity_poly.pdbx_seq_one_letter_code
_entity_poly.pdbx_strand_id
1 'polypeptide(L)'
;MEIAPGLHRVECPIGTRYISIYVIVGDRHIALVDTGFDESIRETLVPYFEQHNLAKKLVRYAIATHSDFDHTGGNLAAREHFPNALICAGERDRPMTESLQKMIDHRYGEFAADHGFDETDEAKQFIWTVAKETPVDLGLGGGERIDLGGRYLEILHTPGHSWGHLSVLDESNNAIMIGDAVLGDTVRHADGQPAFPPTYRFVEAYRATIRALKGRQPKMILAAHYPIYAGEDGMDFLDLSLAYTDVVESVAFETVAKANSPISLLEIIEQCHQRLGPWSDPAYKYLVYPVMGHLEVLEAYHRIERVRRADGLIAWSAIKS
;
A
#
# COMPACT_ATOMS: atom_id res chain seq x y z
N MET A 1 -4.00 -1.38 -21.05
CA MET A 1 -5.18 -0.98 -21.86
C MET A 1 -5.59 0.44 -21.48
N GLU A 2 -6.13 1.22 -22.41
CA GLU A 2 -6.78 2.48 -22.09
C GLU A 2 -8.14 2.20 -21.45
N ILE A 3 -8.38 2.75 -20.27
CA ILE A 3 -9.59 2.51 -19.45
C ILE A 3 -10.54 3.69 -19.42
N ALA A 4 -10.04 4.88 -19.76
CA ALA A 4 -10.78 6.12 -19.96
C ALA A 4 -9.92 7.05 -20.83
N PRO A 5 -10.46 8.11 -21.46
CA PRO A 5 -9.68 8.97 -22.33
C PRO A 5 -8.36 9.42 -21.72
N GLY A 6 -7.23 9.00 -22.31
CA GLY A 6 -5.87 9.28 -21.88
C GLY A 6 -5.49 8.71 -20.50
N LEU A 7 -6.25 7.77 -19.96
CA LEU A 7 -5.93 7.03 -18.74
C LEU A 7 -5.77 5.56 -19.06
N HIS A 8 -4.56 5.06 -18.85
CA HIS A 8 -4.22 3.67 -19.14
C HIS A 8 -3.90 2.91 -17.86
N ARG A 9 -4.30 1.65 -17.81
CA ARG A 9 -3.88 0.67 -16.81
C ARG A 9 -2.94 -0.34 -17.46
N VAL A 10 -1.77 -0.52 -16.88
CA VAL A 10 -0.75 -1.48 -17.34
C VAL A 10 -0.50 -2.47 -16.20
N GLU A 11 -1.01 -3.69 -16.34
CA GLU A 11 -0.79 -4.75 -15.37
C GLU A 11 0.58 -5.38 -15.58
N CYS A 12 1.41 -5.36 -14.55
CA CYS A 12 2.74 -5.93 -14.52
C CYS A 12 2.75 -7.13 -13.59
N PRO A 13 3.20 -8.33 -14.03
CA PRO A 13 3.31 -9.50 -13.17
C PRO A 13 4.30 -9.27 -12.03
N ILE A 14 3.93 -9.71 -10.82
CA ILE A 14 4.79 -9.75 -9.63
C ILE A 14 4.61 -11.11 -8.92
N GLY A 15 5.33 -12.12 -9.38
CA GLY A 15 5.15 -13.50 -8.94
C GLY A 15 3.75 -14.03 -9.29
N THR A 16 2.98 -14.44 -8.29
CA THR A 16 1.59 -14.93 -8.44
C THR A 16 0.54 -13.82 -8.45
N ARG A 17 0.95 -12.58 -8.31
CA ARG A 17 0.11 -11.38 -8.30
C ARG A 17 0.43 -10.47 -9.50
N TYR A 18 -0.19 -9.33 -9.54
CA TYR A 18 0.18 -8.23 -10.45
C TYR A 18 0.18 -6.90 -9.68
N ILE A 19 0.89 -5.92 -10.24
CA ILE A 19 0.72 -4.51 -9.89
C ILE A 19 0.21 -3.76 -11.11
N SER A 20 -0.69 -2.82 -10.89
CA SER A 20 -1.18 -1.92 -11.93
C SER A 20 -0.40 -0.61 -11.89
N ILE A 21 0.36 -0.34 -12.94
CA ILE A 21 0.96 0.98 -13.19
C ILE A 21 -0.06 1.80 -13.99
N TYR A 22 -0.37 3.01 -13.54
CA TYR A 22 -1.27 3.88 -14.29
C TYR A 22 -0.48 4.92 -15.07
N VAL A 23 -0.89 5.12 -16.34
CA VAL A 23 -0.29 6.10 -17.26
C VAL A 23 -1.34 7.13 -17.59
N ILE A 24 -1.08 8.39 -17.27
CA ILE A 24 -2.03 9.49 -17.44
C ILE A 24 -1.44 10.45 -18.45
N VAL A 25 -2.11 10.54 -19.60
CA VAL A 25 -1.64 11.30 -20.78
C VAL A 25 -2.36 12.64 -20.83
N GLY A 26 -1.60 13.73 -20.70
CA GLY A 26 -2.05 15.09 -21.00
C GLY A 26 -1.44 15.61 -22.29
N ASP A 27 -1.77 16.84 -22.68
CA ASP A 27 -1.32 17.43 -23.96
C ASP A 27 0.19 17.71 -23.98
N ARG A 28 0.81 17.96 -22.83
CA ARG A 28 2.24 18.33 -22.73
C ARG A 28 3.07 17.31 -21.99
N HIS A 29 2.49 16.60 -21.03
CA HIS A 29 3.17 15.69 -20.12
C HIS A 29 2.39 14.42 -19.88
N ILE A 30 3.12 13.38 -19.50
CA ILE A 30 2.58 12.10 -19.03
C ILE A 30 3.01 11.94 -17.56
N ALA A 31 2.10 11.44 -16.74
CA ALA A 31 2.42 10.98 -15.39
C ALA A 31 2.27 9.46 -15.31
N LEU A 32 3.16 8.83 -14.55
CA LEU A 32 3.06 7.45 -14.09
C LEU A 32 2.65 7.47 -12.63
N VAL A 33 1.80 6.54 -12.23
CA VAL A 33 1.51 6.23 -10.82
C VAL A 33 2.02 4.84 -10.53
N ASP A 34 3.00 4.77 -9.64
CA ASP A 34 3.87 3.64 -9.34
C ASP A 34 4.78 3.20 -10.50
N THR A 35 5.77 2.37 -10.17
CA THR A 35 6.76 1.89 -11.13
C THR A 35 6.94 0.37 -11.11
N GLY A 36 6.31 -0.32 -10.16
CA GLY A 36 6.47 -1.77 -10.04
C GLY A 36 7.90 -2.18 -9.65
N PHE A 37 8.32 -3.33 -10.17
CA PHE A 37 9.71 -3.79 -10.13
C PHE A 37 10.52 -3.17 -11.29
N ASP A 38 11.84 -3.32 -11.26
CA ASP A 38 12.71 -2.95 -12.38
C ASP A 38 12.23 -3.57 -13.71
N GLU A 39 11.90 -4.87 -13.68
CA GLU A 39 11.36 -5.61 -14.83
C GLU A 39 10.00 -5.08 -15.31
N SER A 40 9.15 -4.58 -14.38
CA SER A 40 7.85 -3.99 -14.76
C SER A 40 8.00 -2.83 -15.73
N ILE A 41 9.04 -2.01 -15.55
CA ILE A 41 9.35 -0.91 -16.47
C ILE A 41 9.91 -1.46 -17.77
N ARG A 42 10.97 -2.30 -17.72
CA ARG A 42 11.73 -2.73 -18.89
C ARG A 42 10.94 -3.66 -19.79
N GLU A 43 10.24 -4.62 -19.20
CA GLU A 43 9.62 -5.72 -19.95
C GLU A 43 8.13 -5.50 -20.22
N THR A 44 7.47 -4.60 -19.46
CA THR A 44 6.03 -4.37 -19.62
C THR A 44 5.73 -2.93 -20.05
N LEU A 45 6.14 -1.94 -19.26
CA LEU A 45 5.73 -0.56 -19.50
C LEU A 45 6.40 0.05 -20.74
N VAL A 46 7.70 -0.17 -20.94
CA VAL A 46 8.43 0.35 -22.12
C VAL A 46 7.87 -0.23 -23.42
N PRO A 47 7.65 -1.55 -23.57
CA PRO A 47 6.95 -2.11 -24.73
C PRO A 47 5.52 -1.58 -24.89
N TYR A 48 4.78 -1.37 -23.81
CA TYR A 48 3.44 -0.78 -23.83
C TYR A 48 3.46 0.63 -24.47
N PHE A 49 4.42 1.48 -24.07
CA PHE A 49 4.60 2.82 -24.68
C PHE A 49 4.85 2.75 -26.17
N GLU A 50 5.66 1.79 -26.63
CA GLU A 50 5.96 1.59 -28.03
C GLU A 50 4.73 1.12 -28.81
N GLN A 51 4.01 0.13 -28.29
CA GLN A 51 2.79 -0.41 -28.90
C GLN A 51 1.68 0.66 -29.05
N HIS A 52 1.57 1.56 -28.06
CA HIS A 52 0.53 2.60 -28.06
C HIS A 52 1.01 3.96 -28.59
N ASN A 53 2.23 4.04 -29.18
CA ASN A 53 2.84 5.26 -29.69
C ASN A 53 2.91 6.39 -28.67
N LEU A 54 3.07 6.07 -27.37
CA LEU A 54 3.25 7.04 -26.31
C LEU A 54 4.69 7.56 -26.28
N ALA A 55 4.86 8.87 -26.27
CA ALA A 55 6.18 9.47 -26.36
C ALA A 55 6.90 9.43 -25.00
N LYS A 56 7.89 8.57 -24.81
CA LYS A 56 8.69 8.41 -23.58
C LYS A 56 9.22 9.76 -23.03
N LYS A 57 9.61 10.69 -23.91
CA LYS A 57 10.12 12.02 -23.54
C LYS A 57 9.07 12.93 -22.89
N LEU A 58 7.78 12.61 -23.01
CA LEU A 58 6.69 13.36 -22.38
C LEU A 58 6.43 12.92 -20.93
N VAL A 59 6.97 11.78 -20.51
CA VAL A 59 6.86 11.37 -19.09
C VAL A 59 7.63 12.38 -18.25
N ARG A 60 6.88 13.09 -17.41
CA ARG A 60 7.42 14.15 -16.55
C ARG A 60 7.40 13.79 -15.08
N TYR A 61 6.46 12.95 -14.67
CA TYR A 61 6.29 12.56 -13.27
C TYR A 61 6.15 11.04 -13.18
N ALA A 62 6.93 10.42 -12.30
CA ALA A 62 6.73 9.05 -11.82
C ALA A 62 6.43 9.16 -10.33
N ILE A 63 5.15 9.02 -9.98
CA ILE A 63 4.62 9.30 -8.64
C ILE A 63 4.48 7.97 -7.93
N ALA A 64 5.35 7.69 -6.93
CA ALA A 64 5.20 6.56 -6.05
C ALA A 64 4.08 6.82 -5.04
N THR A 65 3.13 5.91 -4.94
CA THR A 65 2.03 6.01 -3.97
C THR A 65 2.55 5.85 -2.54
N HIS A 66 3.49 4.94 -2.32
CA HIS A 66 4.16 4.70 -1.05
C HIS A 66 5.51 3.99 -1.27
N SER A 67 6.22 3.64 -0.20
CA SER A 67 7.60 3.18 -0.29
C SER A 67 7.79 1.68 -0.54
N ASP A 68 6.75 0.84 -0.50
CA ASP A 68 6.92 -0.61 -0.64
C ASP A 68 7.57 -0.96 -2.00
N PHE A 69 8.43 -1.98 -1.98
CA PHE A 69 9.34 -2.27 -3.10
C PHE A 69 8.65 -2.66 -4.40
N ASP A 70 7.45 -3.19 -4.34
CA ASP A 70 6.64 -3.51 -5.52
C ASP A 70 5.95 -2.28 -6.13
N HIS A 71 6.05 -1.11 -5.49
CA HIS A 71 5.58 0.18 -6.01
C HIS A 71 6.73 1.08 -6.49
N THR A 72 7.93 0.92 -5.91
CA THR A 72 9.07 1.82 -6.12
C THR A 72 10.28 1.15 -6.77
N GLY A 73 10.29 -0.18 -6.86
CA GLY A 73 11.43 -0.96 -7.34
C GLY A 73 11.89 -0.59 -8.75
N GLY A 74 10.96 -0.14 -9.60
CA GLY A 74 11.22 0.31 -10.96
C GLY A 74 11.66 1.77 -11.09
N ASN A 75 11.86 2.52 -10.02
CA ASN A 75 12.20 3.96 -10.08
C ASN A 75 13.49 4.23 -10.87
N LEU A 76 14.53 3.40 -10.71
CA LEU A 76 15.77 3.55 -11.48
C LEU A 76 15.54 3.29 -12.96
N ALA A 77 14.86 2.20 -13.30
CA ALA A 77 14.53 1.89 -14.70
C ALA A 77 13.62 2.96 -15.32
N ALA A 78 12.67 3.53 -14.53
CA ALA A 78 11.86 4.65 -15.00
C ALA A 78 12.73 5.87 -15.36
N ARG A 79 13.72 6.21 -14.53
CA ARG A 79 14.66 7.30 -14.79
C ARG A 79 15.52 7.05 -16.04
N GLU A 80 15.92 5.80 -16.28
CA GLU A 80 16.73 5.42 -17.44
C GLU A 80 15.92 5.46 -18.75
N HIS A 81 14.68 5.00 -18.74
CA HIS A 81 13.86 4.87 -19.94
C HIS A 81 12.98 6.10 -20.23
N PHE A 82 12.71 6.93 -19.25
CA PHE A 82 11.93 8.17 -19.35
C PHE A 82 12.80 9.37 -18.97
N PRO A 83 13.60 9.94 -19.90
CA PRO A 83 14.72 10.82 -19.60
C PRO A 83 14.34 12.16 -18.95
N ASN A 84 13.04 12.53 -18.97
CA ASN A 84 12.54 13.76 -18.38
C ASN A 84 11.74 13.49 -17.08
N ALA A 85 11.63 12.23 -16.64
CA ALA A 85 10.85 11.86 -15.50
C ALA A 85 11.50 12.36 -14.20
N LEU A 86 10.71 13.01 -13.37
CA LEU A 86 11.00 13.27 -11.96
C LEU A 86 10.40 12.14 -11.13
N ILE A 87 11.18 11.54 -10.26
CA ILE A 87 10.70 10.58 -9.27
C ILE A 87 10.09 11.38 -8.12
N CYS A 88 8.80 11.15 -7.87
CA CYS A 88 8.03 11.82 -6.84
C CYS A 88 7.58 10.80 -5.80
N ALA A 89 7.58 11.15 -4.52
CA ALA A 89 7.09 10.30 -3.44
C ALA A 89 6.52 11.13 -2.30
N GLY A 90 5.71 10.53 -1.45
CA GLY A 90 5.26 11.14 -0.21
C GLY A 90 6.45 11.55 0.66
N GLU A 91 6.48 12.79 1.13
CA GLU A 91 7.63 13.33 1.88
C GLU A 91 7.96 12.49 3.13
N ARG A 92 6.94 11.89 3.76
CA ARG A 92 7.13 11.04 4.95
C ARG A 92 7.65 9.63 4.62
N ASP A 93 7.36 9.12 3.42
CA ASP A 93 7.85 7.82 2.94
C ASP A 93 9.17 7.97 2.15
N ARG A 94 9.56 9.19 1.78
CA ARG A 94 10.76 9.49 1.00
C ARG A 94 12.03 8.79 1.50
N PRO A 95 12.35 8.77 2.82
CA PRO A 95 13.56 8.12 3.30
C PRO A 95 13.64 6.61 2.98
N MET A 96 12.48 5.93 2.97
CA MET A 96 12.37 4.51 2.64
C MET A 96 12.31 4.30 1.11
N THR A 97 11.72 5.24 0.37
CA THR A 97 11.71 5.22 -1.10
C THR A 97 13.10 5.37 -1.68
N GLU A 98 13.96 6.19 -1.06
CA GLU A 98 15.34 6.42 -1.50
C GLU A 98 16.32 5.33 -1.08
N SER A 99 16.02 4.57 -0.01
CA SER A 99 16.92 3.57 0.55
C SER A 99 16.21 2.27 0.88
N LEU A 100 16.59 1.22 0.17
CA LEU A 100 16.11 -0.14 0.40
C LEU A 100 16.47 -0.65 1.81
N GLN A 101 17.65 -0.27 2.33
CA GLN A 101 18.02 -0.64 3.69
C GLN A 101 17.06 -0.04 4.72
N LYS A 102 16.73 1.26 4.60
CA LYS A 102 15.75 1.90 5.48
C LYS A 102 14.35 1.29 5.34
N MET A 103 13.94 0.95 4.13
CA MET A 103 12.68 0.24 3.89
C MET A 103 12.66 -1.10 4.62
N ILE A 104 13.73 -1.90 4.46
CA ILE A 104 13.88 -3.20 5.13
C ILE A 104 13.84 -3.02 6.65
N ASP A 105 14.60 -2.06 7.21
CA ASP A 105 14.72 -1.88 8.65
C ASP A 105 13.43 -1.32 9.30
N HIS A 106 12.75 -0.38 8.65
CA HIS A 106 11.67 0.39 9.27
C HIS A 106 10.27 -0.04 8.81
N ARG A 107 10.13 -0.64 7.64
CA ARG A 107 8.84 -1.16 7.15
C ARG A 107 8.73 -2.66 7.42
N TYR A 108 9.68 -3.44 6.91
CA TYR A 108 9.63 -4.91 7.01
C TYR A 108 10.20 -5.44 8.33
N GLY A 109 11.16 -4.75 8.92
CA GLY A 109 11.77 -5.07 10.22
C GLY A 109 11.12 -4.37 11.43
N GLU A 110 10.01 -3.63 11.25
CA GLU A 110 9.34 -2.85 12.31
C GLU A 110 9.08 -3.67 13.57
N PHE A 111 8.74 -4.94 13.42
CA PHE A 111 8.28 -5.79 14.51
C PHE A 111 9.37 -6.72 15.07
N ALA A 112 10.60 -6.68 14.55
CA ALA A 112 11.65 -7.63 14.90
C ALA A 112 12.07 -7.56 16.37
N ALA A 113 12.39 -6.35 16.84
CA ALA A 113 12.97 -6.16 18.18
C ALA A 113 12.00 -6.40 19.33
N ASP A 114 10.77 -5.89 19.22
CA ASP A 114 9.81 -5.86 20.33
C ASP A 114 8.73 -6.95 20.21
N HIS A 115 8.54 -7.55 19.05
CA HIS A 115 7.43 -8.46 18.78
C HIS A 115 7.84 -9.81 18.21
N GLY A 116 9.13 -10.00 17.87
CA GLY A 116 9.66 -11.28 17.41
C GLY A 116 9.25 -11.68 15.99
N PHE A 117 8.72 -10.74 15.19
CA PHE A 117 8.45 -10.94 13.77
C PHE A 117 9.45 -10.15 12.93
N ASP A 118 10.17 -10.84 12.07
CA ASP A 118 11.06 -10.25 11.08
C ASP A 118 10.89 -10.99 9.76
N GLU A 119 11.15 -10.32 8.66
CA GLU A 119 11.21 -10.96 7.35
C GLU A 119 12.43 -11.89 7.28
N THR A 120 12.29 -12.96 6.51
CA THR A 120 13.41 -13.89 6.30
C THR A 120 14.53 -13.21 5.50
N ASP A 121 15.75 -13.72 5.65
CA ASP A 121 16.90 -13.21 4.89
C ASP A 121 16.68 -13.35 3.38
N GLU A 122 15.99 -14.41 2.95
CA GLU A 122 15.61 -14.63 1.54
C GLU A 122 14.64 -13.54 1.04
N ALA A 123 13.64 -13.17 1.86
CA ALA A 123 12.69 -12.11 1.52
C ALA A 123 13.41 -10.75 1.43
N LYS A 124 14.29 -10.44 2.39
CA LYS A 124 15.12 -9.22 2.36
C LYS A 124 16.05 -9.19 1.14
N GLN A 125 16.68 -10.32 0.81
CA GLN A 125 17.53 -10.42 -0.38
C GLN A 125 16.74 -10.29 -1.67
N PHE A 126 15.52 -10.80 -1.72
CA PHE A 126 14.63 -10.64 -2.88
C PHE A 126 14.35 -9.16 -3.19
N ILE A 127 14.13 -8.33 -2.16
CA ILE A 127 13.93 -6.87 -2.34
C ILE A 127 15.12 -6.26 -3.12
N TRP A 128 16.36 -6.58 -2.72
CA TRP A 128 17.58 -6.10 -3.41
C TRP A 128 17.71 -6.62 -4.84
N THR A 129 17.06 -7.73 -5.17
CA THR A 129 17.06 -8.30 -6.52
C THR A 129 16.16 -7.52 -7.46
N VAL A 130 14.93 -7.19 -7.00
CA VAL A 130 13.85 -6.63 -7.83
C VAL A 130 13.75 -5.10 -7.79
N ALA A 131 14.43 -4.46 -6.85
CA ALA A 131 14.42 -3.01 -6.63
C ALA A 131 15.82 -2.42 -6.61
N LYS A 132 15.92 -1.12 -6.92
CA LYS A 132 17.18 -0.37 -6.87
C LYS A 132 16.99 0.97 -6.19
N GLU A 133 17.93 1.35 -5.34
CA GLU A 133 17.94 2.66 -4.69
C GLU A 133 17.96 3.78 -5.72
N THR A 134 17.09 4.75 -5.56
CA THR A 134 16.93 5.86 -6.49
C THR A 134 16.55 7.12 -5.72
N PRO A 135 17.27 8.24 -5.91
CA PRO A 135 16.89 9.51 -5.30
C PRO A 135 15.49 9.97 -5.71
N VAL A 136 14.76 10.55 -4.78
CA VAL A 136 13.48 11.22 -5.02
C VAL A 136 13.74 12.68 -5.37
N ASP A 137 13.25 13.13 -6.52
CA ASP A 137 13.44 14.50 -6.99
C ASP A 137 12.47 15.46 -6.32
N LEU A 138 11.23 15.01 -6.05
CA LEU A 138 10.15 15.83 -5.53
C LEU A 138 9.39 15.12 -4.41
N GLY A 139 9.45 15.68 -3.20
CA GLY A 139 8.60 15.27 -2.09
C GLY A 139 7.21 15.90 -2.21
N LEU A 140 6.16 15.11 -2.01
CA LEU A 140 4.77 15.55 -2.07
C LEU A 140 4.10 15.36 -0.70
N GLY A 141 3.27 16.34 -0.30
CA GLY A 141 2.60 16.33 0.99
C GLY A 141 1.10 16.05 0.94
N GLY A 142 0.53 16.10 -0.26
CA GLY A 142 -0.91 16.11 -0.51
C GLY A 142 -1.46 17.53 -0.61
N GLY A 143 -2.37 17.72 -1.57
CA GLY A 143 -2.94 19.02 -1.93
C GLY A 143 -2.28 19.65 -3.15
N GLU A 144 -1.17 19.10 -3.66
CA GLU A 144 -0.56 19.60 -4.89
C GLU A 144 -1.46 19.30 -6.09
N ARG A 145 -1.49 20.23 -7.03
CA ARG A 145 -2.19 20.11 -8.30
C ARG A 145 -1.20 20.16 -9.44
N ILE A 146 -1.07 19.08 -10.18
CA ILE A 146 -0.11 18.92 -11.28
C ILE A 146 -0.83 19.11 -12.61
N ASP A 147 -0.33 20.04 -13.46
CA ASP A 147 -0.84 20.28 -14.81
C ASP A 147 -0.03 19.49 -15.85
N LEU A 148 -0.69 18.55 -16.53
CA LEU A 148 -0.12 17.77 -17.63
C LEU A 148 -0.35 18.42 -19.00
N GLY A 149 -0.84 19.65 -19.04
CA GLY A 149 -1.24 20.37 -20.25
C GLY A 149 -2.76 20.30 -20.45
N GLY A 150 -3.50 21.06 -19.64
CA GLY A 150 -4.97 21.06 -19.65
C GLY A 150 -5.63 19.89 -18.94
N ARG A 151 -4.87 18.91 -18.51
CA ARG A 151 -5.32 17.80 -17.64
C ARG A 151 -4.66 17.93 -16.28
N TYR A 152 -5.45 17.90 -15.22
CA TYR A 152 -4.99 18.15 -13.87
C TYR A 152 -5.08 16.90 -13.01
N LEU A 153 -4.02 16.70 -12.21
CA LEU A 153 -3.97 15.68 -11.17
C LEU A 153 -3.95 16.37 -9.80
N GLU A 154 -4.80 15.93 -8.88
CA GLU A 154 -4.71 16.31 -7.47
C GLU A 154 -4.01 15.19 -6.70
N ILE A 155 -2.99 15.54 -5.94
CA ILE A 155 -2.31 14.61 -5.04
C ILE A 155 -3.06 14.61 -3.71
N LEU A 156 -3.46 13.42 -3.25
CA LEU A 156 -4.18 13.23 -2.00
C LEU A 156 -3.25 12.55 -0.99
N HIS A 157 -3.13 13.09 0.21
CA HIS A 157 -2.51 12.37 1.31
C HIS A 157 -3.51 11.35 1.86
N THR A 158 -3.18 10.06 1.75
CA THR A 158 -4.06 8.93 2.09
C THR A 158 -3.37 7.95 3.04
N PRO A 159 -3.00 8.40 4.26
CA PRO A 159 -2.26 7.60 5.21
C PRO A 159 -3.10 6.44 5.76
N GLY A 160 -2.42 5.40 6.22
CA GLY A 160 -3.04 4.21 6.81
C GLY A 160 -2.23 2.96 6.56
N HIS A 161 -1.92 2.64 5.31
CA HIS A 161 -0.97 1.60 4.95
C HIS A 161 0.47 2.02 5.30
N SER A 162 0.88 3.20 4.87
CA SER A 162 2.05 3.93 5.35
C SER A 162 1.67 5.35 5.77
N TRP A 163 2.57 6.08 6.45
CA TRP A 163 2.32 7.47 6.84
C TRP A 163 2.43 8.46 5.68
N GLY A 164 3.27 8.16 4.70
CA GLY A 164 3.50 9.02 3.55
C GLY A 164 2.67 8.62 2.33
N HIS A 165 1.71 7.70 2.47
CA HIS A 165 0.93 7.19 1.35
C HIS A 165 0.19 8.32 0.61
N LEU A 166 0.26 8.27 -0.72
CA LEU A 166 -0.40 9.19 -1.64
C LEU A 166 -1.39 8.45 -2.54
N SER A 167 -2.48 9.11 -2.87
CA SER A 167 -3.35 8.75 -4.00
C SER A 167 -3.36 9.87 -5.03
N VAL A 168 -3.68 9.55 -6.26
CA VAL A 168 -3.70 10.52 -7.38
C VAL A 168 -5.10 10.58 -7.96
N LEU A 169 -5.75 11.74 -7.88
CA LEU A 169 -7.02 12.00 -8.54
C LEU A 169 -6.78 12.59 -9.93
N ASP A 170 -7.23 11.90 -10.96
CA ASP A 170 -7.39 12.46 -12.29
C ASP A 170 -8.73 13.21 -12.38
N GLU A 171 -8.67 14.53 -12.36
CA GLU A 171 -9.86 15.37 -12.35
C GLU A 171 -10.72 15.18 -13.62
N SER A 172 -10.09 14.91 -14.78
CA SER A 172 -10.78 14.80 -16.07
C SER A 172 -11.71 13.58 -16.13
N ASN A 173 -11.31 12.48 -15.53
CA ASN A 173 -12.08 11.23 -15.53
C ASN A 173 -12.81 11.00 -14.19
N ASN A 174 -12.57 11.85 -13.17
CA ASN A 174 -12.99 11.62 -11.79
C ASN A 174 -12.60 10.20 -11.32
N ALA A 175 -11.33 9.84 -11.57
CA ALA A 175 -10.74 8.54 -11.24
C ALA A 175 -9.64 8.71 -10.20
N ILE A 176 -9.65 7.92 -9.14
CA ILE A 176 -8.61 7.97 -8.10
C ILE A 176 -7.76 6.70 -8.18
N MET A 177 -6.46 6.86 -8.47
CA MET A 177 -5.45 5.85 -8.32
C MET A 177 -5.04 5.83 -6.84
N ILE A 178 -5.44 4.77 -6.12
CA ILE A 178 -5.31 4.70 -4.67
C ILE A 178 -4.10 3.87 -4.19
N GLY A 179 -3.31 3.26 -5.09
CA GLY A 179 -2.26 2.34 -4.67
C GLY A 179 -2.79 1.31 -3.66
N ASP A 180 -2.18 1.30 -2.49
CA ASP A 180 -2.54 0.44 -1.35
C ASP A 180 -3.21 1.21 -0.19
N ALA A 181 -3.75 2.42 -0.47
CA ALA A 181 -4.49 3.20 0.53
C ALA A 181 -5.68 2.43 1.12
N VAL A 182 -6.26 1.49 0.34
CA VAL A 182 -7.38 0.63 0.77
C VAL A 182 -7.16 -0.78 0.20
N LEU A 183 -7.26 -1.81 1.06
CA LEU A 183 -6.84 -3.17 0.75
C LEU A 183 -7.95 -4.24 0.94
N GLY A 184 -9.21 -3.83 1.06
CA GLY A 184 -10.32 -4.79 1.22
C GLY A 184 -10.21 -5.59 2.53
N ASP A 185 -10.65 -6.83 2.46
CA ASP A 185 -10.53 -7.85 3.50
C ASP A 185 -9.35 -8.81 3.26
N THR A 186 -8.79 -8.81 2.05
CA THR A 186 -7.66 -9.64 1.64
C THR A 186 -7.00 -9.08 0.38
N VAL A 187 -5.69 -9.14 0.29
CA VAL A 187 -4.96 -8.97 -0.97
C VAL A 187 -5.06 -10.29 -1.75
N ARG A 188 -5.19 -10.21 -3.08
CA ARG A 188 -5.51 -11.39 -3.92
C ARG A 188 -4.36 -11.75 -4.86
N HIS A 189 -4.28 -13.03 -5.17
CA HIS A 189 -3.53 -13.54 -6.32
C HIS A 189 -4.21 -13.11 -7.64
N ALA A 190 -3.49 -13.22 -8.75
CA ALA A 190 -4.02 -12.89 -10.07
C ALA A 190 -5.24 -13.73 -10.48
N ASP A 191 -5.40 -14.93 -9.91
CA ASP A 191 -6.56 -15.81 -10.09
C ASP A 191 -7.74 -15.49 -9.17
N GLY A 192 -7.61 -14.44 -8.34
CA GLY A 192 -8.63 -13.98 -7.40
C GLY A 192 -8.63 -14.68 -6.04
N GLN A 193 -7.79 -15.70 -5.83
CA GLN A 193 -7.69 -16.36 -4.52
C GLN A 193 -7.01 -15.46 -3.48
N PRO A 194 -7.36 -15.59 -2.18
CA PRO A 194 -6.69 -14.86 -1.11
C PRO A 194 -5.18 -15.14 -1.08
N ALA A 195 -4.37 -14.08 -1.09
CA ALA A 195 -2.92 -14.15 -1.02
C ALA A 195 -2.41 -13.92 0.41
N PHE A 196 -2.76 -12.78 0.99
CA PHE A 196 -2.37 -12.40 2.34
C PHE A 196 -3.32 -11.33 2.91
N PRO A 197 -3.26 -11.05 4.23
CA PRO A 197 -4.10 -10.04 4.88
C PRO A 197 -3.86 -8.64 4.32
N PRO A 198 -4.83 -7.72 4.46
CA PRO A 198 -4.57 -6.30 4.21
C PRO A 198 -3.55 -5.76 5.21
N THR A 199 -2.49 -5.13 4.70
CA THR A 199 -1.32 -4.70 5.49
C THR A 199 -1.39 -3.24 5.92
N TYR A 200 -2.61 -2.71 6.20
CA TYR A 200 -2.72 -1.38 6.80
C TYR A 200 -2.15 -1.38 8.23
N ARG A 201 -1.44 -0.29 8.58
CA ARG A 201 -0.70 -0.21 9.84
C ARG A 201 -1.33 0.79 10.82
N PHE A 202 -1.82 1.92 10.31
CA PHE A 202 -2.29 3.05 11.12
C PHE A 202 -3.81 3.15 11.03
N VAL A 203 -4.50 2.44 11.92
CA VAL A 203 -5.94 2.15 11.83
C VAL A 203 -6.81 3.40 11.72
N GLU A 204 -6.65 4.38 12.62
CA GLU A 204 -7.48 5.57 12.61
C GLU A 204 -7.25 6.43 11.35
N ALA A 205 -5.99 6.50 10.88
CA ALA A 205 -5.67 7.16 9.62
C ALA A 205 -6.27 6.41 8.43
N TYR A 206 -6.20 5.08 8.42
CA TYR A 206 -6.80 4.23 7.38
C TYR A 206 -8.31 4.41 7.30
N ARG A 207 -9.00 4.37 8.45
CA ARG A 207 -10.45 4.63 8.55
C ARG A 207 -10.80 6.04 8.05
N ALA A 208 -10.00 7.06 8.42
CA ALA A 208 -10.19 8.42 7.94
C ALA A 208 -9.98 8.55 6.43
N THR A 209 -8.94 7.91 5.89
CA THR A 209 -8.67 7.84 4.45
C THR A 209 -9.85 7.23 3.69
N ILE A 210 -10.37 6.08 4.13
CA ILE A 210 -11.52 5.45 3.47
C ILE A 210 -12.72 6.40 3.44
N ARG A 211 -13.05 7.05 4.57
CA ARG A 211 -14.16 8.01 4.64
C ARG A 211 -13.95 9.22 3.72
N ALA A 212 -12.71 9.73 3.65
CA ALA A 212 -12.36 10.84 2.77
C ALA A 212 -12.50 10.47 1.28
N LEU A 213 -12.04 9.28 0.88
CA LEU A 213 -12.19 8.76 -0.48
C LEU A 213 -13.67 8.57 -0.85
N LYS A 214 -14.49 8.03 0.06
CA LYS A 214 -15.95 7.94 -0.14
C LYS A 214 -16.59 9.32 -0.35
N GLY A 215 -16.19 10.30 0.44
CA GLY A 215 -16.71 11.67 0.34
C GLY A 215 -16.41 12.36 -1.00
N ARG A 216 -15.39 11.90 -1.72
CA ARG A 216 -15.05 12.39 -3.07
C ARG A 216 -15.97 11.86 -4.17
N GLN A 217 -16.70 10.79 -3.93
CA GLN A 217 -17.58 10.13 -4.90
C GLN A 217 -16.92 9.91 -6.27
N PRO A 218 -15.76 9.23 -6.34
CA PRO A 218 -15.07 8.98 -7.59
C PRO A 218 -15.91 8.07 -8.50
N LYS A 219 -15.79 8.29 -9.82
CA LYS A 219 -16.41 7.39 -10.81
C LYS A 219 -15.67 6.05 -10.89
N MET A 220 -14.35 6.08 -10.62
CA MET A 220 -13.50 4.89 -10.61
C MET A 220 -12.54 4.93 -9.44
N ILE A 221 -12.38 3.79 -8.79
CA ILE A 221 -11.32 3.51 -7.82
C ILE A 221 -10.37 2.52 -8.46
N LEU A 222 -9.10 2.90 -8.52
CA LEU A 222 -8.04 2.23 -9.25
C LEU A 222 -6.94 1.86 -8.27
N ALA A 223 -7.01 0.65 -7.73
CA ALA A 223 -6.02 0.13 -6.78
C ALA A 223 -4.88 -0.60 -7.50
N ALA A 224 -3.77 -0.84 -6.80
CA ALA A 224 -2.61 -1.48 -7.38
C ALA A 224 -2.83 -2.97 -7.68
N HIS A 225 -3.45 -3.71 -6.77
CA HIS A 225 -3.54 -5.18 -6.80
C HIS A 225 -4.95 -5.72 -7.02
N TYR A 226 -5.88 -4.87 -7.44
CA TYR A 226 -7.30 -5.21 -7.56
C TYR A 226 -7.85 -4.87 -8.95
N PRO A 227 -9.03 -5.40 -9.32
CA PRO A 227 -9.73 -4.97 -10.52
C PRO A 227 -10.09 -3.48 -10.46
N ILE A 228 -10.55 -2.94 -11.57
CA ILE A 228 -11.12 -1.59 -11.62
C ILE A 228 -12.48 -1.63 -10.95
N TYR A 229 -12.69 -0.78 -9.96
CA TYR A 229 -13.98 -0.60 -9.32
C TYR A 229 -14.65 0.67 -9.84
N ALA A 230 -15.85 0.55 -10.41
CA ALA A 230 -16.60 1.66 -10.98
C ALA A 230 -17.97 1.81 -10.29
N GLY A 231 -18.40 3.05 -10.08
CA GLY A 231 -19.70 3.35 -9.50
C GLY A 231 -19.92 2.72 -8.13
N GLU A 232 -21.01 1.93 -7.97
CA GLU A 232 -21.36 1.29 -6.70
C GLU A 232 -20.33 0.28 -6.23
N ASP A 233 -19.71 -0.49 -7.13
CA ASP A 233 -18.66 -1.47 -6.76
C ASP A 233 -17.48 -0.81 -6.02
N GLY A 234 -17.16 0.43 -6.40
CA GLY A 234 -16.12 1.21 -5.70
C GLY A 234 -16.55 1.60 -4.29
N MET A 235 -17.80 1.97 -4.10
CA MET A 235 -18.33 2.29 -2.78
C MET A 235 -18.42 1.05 -1.90
N ASP A 236 -18.86 -0.07 -2.45
CA ASP A 236 -18.94 -1.36 -1.75
C ASP A 236 -17.54 -1.85 -1.32
N PHE A 237 -16.53 -1.70 -2.18
CA PHE A 237 -15.14 -2.00 -1.81
C PHE A 237 -14.64 -1.16 -0.63
N LEU A 238 -14.95 0.14 -0.61
CA LEU A 238 -14.59 1.02 0.51
C LEU A 238 -15.36 0.65 1.78
N ASP A 239 -16.63 0.30 1.68
CA ASP A 239 -17.46 -0.12 2.83
C ASP A 239 -17.02 -1.46 3.39
N LEU A 240 -16.73 -2.43 2.55
CA LEU A 240 -16.15 -3.71 2.95
C LEU A 240 -14.84 -3.49 3.72
N SER A 241 -13.95 -2.66 3.18
CA SER A 241 -12.65 -2.37 3.80
C SER A 241 -12.81 -1.71 5.17
N LEU A 242 -13.75 -0.78 5.30
CA LEU A 242 -14.03 -0.11 6.57
C LEU A 242 -14.62 -1.09 7.59
N ALA A 243 -15.60 -1.89 7.20
CA ALA A 243 -16.23 -2.90 8.06
C ALA A 243 -15.24 -3.96 8.53
N TYR A 244 -14.29 -4.35 7.66
CA TYR A 244 -13.25 -5.30 8.02
C TYR A 244 -12.35 -4.79 9.15
N THR A 245 -12.10 -3.48 9.26
CA THR A 245 -11.34 -2.93 10.39
C THR A 245 -12.03 -3.20 11.74
N ASP A 246 -13.36 -3.16 11.78
CA ASP A 246 -14.13 -3.44 13.01
C ASP A 246 -14.07 -4.94 13.38
N VAL A 247 -14.03 -5.81 12.37
CA VAL A 247 -13.84 -7.25 12.57
C VAL A 247 -12.48 -7.53 13.20
N VAL A 248 -11.39 -6.94 12.64
CA VAL A 248 -10.03 -7.14 13.17
C VAL A 248 -9.94 -6.63 14.63
N GLU A 249 -10.49 -5.44 14.91
CA GLU A 249 -10.49 -4.87 16.27
C GLU A 249 -11.20 -5.78 17.28
N SER A 250 -12.41 -6.24 16.92
CA SER A 250 -13.20 -7.12 17.80
C SER A 250 -12.49 -8.44 18.06
N VAL A 251 -11.95 -9.06 17.01
CA VAL A 251 -11.26 -10.35 17.10
C VAL A 251 -9.95 -10.23 17.90
N ALA A 252 -9.17 -9.18 17.68
CA ALA A 252 -7.95 -8.92 18.43
C ALA A 252 -8.26 -8.69 19.94
N PHE A 253 -9.23 -7.83 20.24
CA PHE A 253 -9.65 -7.58 21.62
C PHE A 253 -10.14 -8.85 22.32
N GLU A 254 -11.04 -9.62 21.70
CA GLU A 254 -11.55 -10.86 22.27
C GLU A 254 -10.45 -11.88 22.56
N THR A 255 -9.41 -11.94 21.69
CA THR A 255 -8.28 -12.84 21.87
C THR A 255 -7.46 -12.45 23.09
N VAL A 256 -7.17 -11.15 23.26
CA VAL A 256 -6.47 -10.63 24.43
C VAL A 256 -7.31 -10.84 25.71
N ALA A 257 -8.63 -10.58 25.64
CA ALA A 257 -9.52 -10.70 26.80
C ALA A 257 -9.71 -12.16 27.29
N LYS A 258 -9.57 -13.14 26.43
CA LYS A 258 -9.67 -14.58 26.76
C LYS A 258 -8.36 -15.15 27.29
N ALA A 259 -7.23 -14.44 27.11
CA ALA A 259 -5.94 -14.91 27.58
C ALA A 259 -5.83 -14.87 29.11
N ASN A 260 -5.27 -15.92 29.71
CA ASN A 260 -5.08 -16.03 31.16
C ASN A 260 -3.84 -15.28 31.66
N SER A 261 -2.95 -14.86 30.77
CA SER A 261 -1.71 -14.13 31.02
C SER A 261 -1.44 -13.17 29.86
N PRO A 262 -0.53 -12.19 30.00
CA PRO A 262 -0.17 -11.30 28.92
C PRO A 262 0.28 -12.06 27.66
N ILE A 263 -0.33 -11.74 26.52
CA ILE A 263 -0.18 -12.45 25.24
C ILE A 263 0.54 -11.56 24.23
N SER A 264 1.58 -12.08 23.55
CA SER A 264 2.38 -11.35 22.53
C SER A 264 1.63 -11.20 21.21
N LEU A 265 2.15 -10.32 20.33
CA LEU A 265 1.58 -10.08 19.00
C LEU A 265 1.43 -11.36 18.18
N LEU A 266 2.50 -12.17 18.10
CA LEU A 266 2.46 -13.41 17.33
C LEU A 266 1.52 -14.45 17.95
N GLU A 267 1.46 -14.56 19.28
CA GLU A 267 0.51 -15.45 19.97
C GLU A 267 -0.95 -15.02 19.73
N ILE A 268 -1.24 -13.71 19.66
CA ILE A 268 -2.58 -13.20 19.31
C ILE A 268 -2.91 -13.63 17.87
N ILE A 269 -2.01 -13.41 16.92
CA ILE A 269 -2.21 -13.75 15.51
C ILE A 269 -2.43 -15.25 15.35
N GLU A 270 -1.60 -16.08 15.98
CA GLU A 270 -1.71 -17.53 15.93
C GLU A 270 -3.08 -18.03 16.39
N GLN A 271 -3.64 -17.39 17.44
CA GLN A 271 -4.95 -17.79 17.97
C GLN A 271 -6.14 -17.25 17.17
N CYS A 272 -5.96 -16.18 16.39
CA CYS A 272 -7.10 -15.50 15.77
C CYS A 272 -7.11 -15.50 14.23
N HIS A 273 -6.02 -15.85 13.55
CA HIS A 273 -5.90 -15.68 12.09
C HIS A 273 -7.03 -16.35 11.32
N GLN A 274 -7.47 -17.57 11.71
CA GLN A 274 -8.53 -18.30 11.04
C GLN A 274 -9.90 -17.60 11.09
N ARG A 275 -10.10 -16.69 12.05
CA ARG A 275 -11.33 -15.88 12.18
C ARG A 275 -11.27 -14.63 11.29
N LEU A 276 -10.08 -14.26 10.82
CA LEU A 276 -9.82 -13.05 10.03
C LEU A 276 -9.72 -13.34 8.54
N GLY A 277 -9.25 -14.53 8.15
CA GLY A 277 -9.20 -14.90 6.74
C GLY A 277 -8.55 -16.25 6.49
N PRO A 278 -8.66 -16.77 5.26
CA PRO A 278 -8.23 -18.11 4.89
C PRO A 278 -6.78 -18.16 4.37
N TRP A 279 -5.86 -17.42 4.96
CA TRP A 279 -4.47 -17.35 4.50
C TRP A 279 -3.65 -18.53 5.06
N SER A 280 -2.76 -19.06 4.22
CA SER A 280 -1.81 -20.11 4.61
C SER A 280 -0.64 -19.57 5.43
N ASP A 281 0.13 -20.47 6.08
CA ASP A 281 1.44 -20.15 6.63
C ASP A 281 2.46 -20.00 5.46
N PRO A 282 3.31 -18.97 5.41
CA PRO A 282 3.48 -17.91 6.41
C PRO A 282 2.60 -16.66 6.18
N ALA A 283 1.75 -16.64 5.14
CA ALA A 283 1.05 -15.43 4.68
C ALA A 283 0.17 -14.79 5.77
N TYR A 284 -0.51 -15.56 6.64
CA TYR A 284 -1.31 -14.99 7.72
C TYR A 284 -0.49 -14.14 8.71
N LYS A 285 0.83 -14.33 8.77
CA LYS A 285 1.71 -13.57 9.68
C LYS A 285 1.75 -12.08 9.35
N TYR A 286 1.43 -11.70 8.10
CA TYR A 286 1.28 -10.28 7.75
C TYR A 286 0.12 -9.57 8.47
N LEU A 287 -0.69 -10.29 9.23
CA LEU A 287 -1.59 -9.71 10.23
C LEU A 287 -0.85 -8.88 11.30
N VAL A 288 0.47 -8.98 11.40
CA VAL A 288 1.27 -8.12 12.31
C VAL A 288 0.99 -6.64 12.09
N TYR A 289 0.74 -6.20 10.86
CA TYR A 289 0.43 -4.80 10.55
C TYR A 289 -0.93 -4.37 11.09
N PRO A 290 -2.06 -4.94 10.64
CA PRO A 290 -3.37 -4.50 11.12
C PRO A 290 -3.60 -4.83 12.60
N VAL A 291 -3.19 -6.01 13.09
CA VAL A 291 -3.39 -6.38 14.50
C VAL A 291 -2.61 -5.44 15.41
N MET A 292 -1.34 -5.13 15.10
CA MET A 292 -0.57 -4.16 15.88
C MET A 292 -1.25 -2.79 15.91
N GLY A 293 -1.71 -2.30 14.74
CA GLY A 293 -2.45 -1.03 14.68
C GLY A 293 -3.71 -1.03 15.57
N HIS A 294 -4.45 -2.14 15.59
CA HIS A 294 -5.63 -2.26 16.46
C HIS A 294 -5.28 -2.39 17.95
N LEU A 295 -4.18 -3.06 18.30
CA LEU A 295 -3.71 -3.11 19.69
C LEU A 295 -3.34 -1.71 20.19
N GLU A 296 -2.71 -0.88 19.37
CA GLU A 296 -2.42 0.52 19.71
C GLU A 296 -3.71 1.34 19.94
N VAL A 297 -4.73 1.15 19.10
CA VAL A 297 -6.04 1.79 19.27
C VAL A 297 -6.72 1.33 20.57
N LEU A 298 -6.77 0.03 20.82
CA LEU A 298 -7.36 -0.54 22.03
C LEU A 298 -6.65 -0.06 23.29
N GLU A 299 -5.32 0.08 23.25
CA GLU A 299 -4.54 0.64 24.35
C GLU A 299 -4.84 2.12 24.59
N ALA A 300 -4.90 2.93 23.50
CA ALA A 300 -5.26 4.35 23.57
C ALA A 300 -6.65 4.58 24.19
N TYR A 301 -7.58 3.64 23.95
CA TYR A 301 -8.92 3.63 24.58
C TYR A 301 -8.98 2.92 25.94
N HIS A 302 -7.83 2.57 26.53
CA HIS A 302 -7.75 1.90 27.83
C HIS A 302 -8.55 0.59 27.92
N ARG A 303 -8.64 -0.14 26.80
CA ARG A 303 -9.29 -1.46 26.75
C ARG A 303 -8.32 -2.58 27.10
N ILE A 304 -7.05 -2.39 26.77
CA ILE A 304 -5.92 -3.28 27.06
C ILE A 304 -4.75 -2.46 27.60
N GLU A 305 -3.81 -3.14 28.24
CA GLU A 305 -2.55 -2.56 28.71
C GLU A 305 -1.37 -3.40 28.22
N ARG A 306 -0.25 -2.74 27.89
CA ARG A 306 0.98 -3.42 27.48
C ARG A 306 1.91 -3.67 28.66
N VAL A 307 2.60 -4.80 28.59
CA VAL A 307 3.67 -5.17 29.52
C VAL A 307 4.85 -5.73 28.75
N ARG A 308 6.07 -5.60 29.27
CA ARG A 308 7.24 -6.29 28.72
C ARG A 308 7.43 -7.60 29.49
N ARG A 309 7.42 -8.72 28.78
CA ARG A 309 7.61 -10.05 29.35
C ARG A 309 9.09 -10.34 29.67
N ALA A 310 9.34 -11.39 30.41
CA ALA A 310 10.69 -11.82 30.77
C ALA A 310 11.54 -12.27 29.56
N ASP A 311 10.89 -12.71 28.47
CA ASP A 311 11.54 -13.02 27.19
C ASP A 311 11.90 -11.77 26.36
N GLY A 312 11.59 -10.58 26.86
CA GLY A 312 11.87 -9.30 26.21
C GLY A 312 10.77 -8.81 25.28
N LEU A 313 9.78 -9.63 24.94
CA LEU A 313 8.70 -9.25 24.03
C LEU A 313 7.64 -8.37 24.72
N ILE A 314 7.04 -7.48 23.94
CA ILE A 314 5.83 -6.76 24.34
C ILE A 314 4.62 -7.69 24.25
N ALA A 315 3.78 -7.65 25.26
CA ALA A 315 2.54 -8.42 25.37
C ALA A 315 1.41 -7.56 25.95
N TRP A 316 0.17 -8.00 25.80
CA TRP A 316 -1.01 -7.27 26.23
C TRP A 316 -1.90 -8.10 27.14
N SER A 317 -2.57 -7.41 28.04
CA SER A 317 -3.64 -7.91 28.89
C SER A 317 -4.88 -7.04 28.77
N ALA A 318 -6.06 -7.62 28.88
CA ALA A 318 -7.28 -6.82 28.95
C ALA A 318 -7.39 -6.13 30.32
N ILE A 319 -7.80 -4.87 30.31
CA ILE A 319 -8.09 -4.14 31.52
C ILE A 319 -9.45 -4.64 32.07
N LYS A 320 -9.46 -5.16 33.29
CA LYS A 320 -10.69 -5.61 33.93
C LYS A 320 -11.47 -4.38 34.40
N SER A 321 -12.69 -4.22 33.87
CA SER A 321 -13.65 -3.19 34.28
C SER A 321 -14.17 -3.47 35.69
#